data_13b49e2cc68653f38cfdb58c2331c3d2
#
_entry.id   13b49e2cc68653f38cfdb58c2331c3d2
#
_cell.length_a   1.000
_cell.length_b   1.000
_cell.length_c   1.000
_cell.angle_alpha   90.00
_cell.angle_beta   90.00
_cell.angle_gamma   90.00
#
_symmetry.space_group_name_H-M   'P 1'
#
loop_
_entity.id
_entity.type
_entity.pdbx_description
1 polymer ?
#
loop_
_entity_poly.entity_id
_entity_poly.type
_entity_poly.pdbx_seq_one_letter_code
_entity_poly.pdbx_strand_id
1 'polypeptide(L)'
;NCDGSVGYADEDEDGWAACEDCNDLDGEIHPDATEVCDAVDNDCNDLTDDDDSGLDLDTAMAWYRDGDGDGFGVEEDGVMTCLVPSGYVAEDAAGFDCDDADTAFHPGATEEDCTDPADYNCDGSVSYADVDGDGWAACEECNDADPAIHPDAVEICDEIDNDCNGAVDEDSAVDAPTW
;
A
#
# COMPACT_ATOMS: atom_id res chain seq x y z
N ASN A 1 -2.35 31.48 -37.06
CA ASN A 1 -3.05 32.75 -37.30
C ASN A 1 -4.35 32.50 -38.04
N CYS A 2 -5.48 32.58 -37.35
CA CYS A 2 -6.83 32.56 -37.93
C CYS A 2 -7.08 33.81 -38.80
N ASP A 3 -6.34 33.94 -39.94
CA ASP A 3 -6.36 35.11 -40.83
C ASP A 3 -7.30 34.96 -42.03
N GLY A 4 -8.10 33.92 -42.08
CA GLY A 4 -9.14 33.68 -43.09
C GLY A 4 -8.69 32.98 -44.36
N SER A 5 -7.53 32.35 -44.39
CA SER A 5 -7.03 31.75 -45.62
C SER A 5 -7.04 30.20 -45.70
N VAL A 6 -7.36 29.43 -44.70
CA VAL A 6 -7.65 27.97 -44.76
C VAL A 6 -7.71 27.31 -43.35
N GLY A 7 -7.73 28.07 -42.28
CA GLY A 7 -7.69 27.57 -40.92
C GLY A 7 -9.04 27.52 -40.22
N TYR A 8 -10.16 27.50 -40.97
CA TYR A 8 -11.51 27.39 -40.41
C TYR A 8 -12.13 26.01 -40.60
N ALA A 9 -11.34 25.06 -41.08
CA ALA A 9 -11.80 23.69 -41.11
C ALA A 9 -11.78 23.16 -39.67
N ASP A 10 -12.75 22.43 -39.27
CA ASP A 10 -12.92 21.69 -38.04
C ASP A 10 -13.16 20.24 -38.52
N GLU A 11 -12.10 19.41 -38.53
CA GLU A 11 -12.12 18.09 -39.17
C GLU A 11 -12.69 17.00 -38.26
N ASP A 12 -12.63 17.18 -36.95
CA ASP A 12 -13.18 16.25 -35.95
C ASP A 12 -14.53 16.69 -35.38
N GLU A 13 -14.99 17.92 -35.77
CA GLU A 13 -16.29 18.47 -35.43
C GLU A 13 -16.49 18.76 -33.93
N ASP A 14 -15.40 19.06 -33.19
CA ASP A 14 -15.44 19.38 -31.76
C ASP A 14 -15.85 20.84 -31.46
N GLY A 15 -15.83 21.70 -32.48
CA GLY A 15 -16.23 23.11 -32.41
C GLY A 15 -15.05 24.08 -32.42
N TRP A 16 -13.82 23.59 -32.45
CA TRP A 16 -12.60 24.38 -32.58
C TRP A 16 -12.05 24.26 -34.00
N ALA A 17 -11.54 25.32 -34.53
CA ALA A 17 -10.98 25.30 -35.86
C ALA A 17 -9.48 24.98 -35.84
N ALA A 18 -8.94 24.33 -36.86
CA ALA A 18 -7.53 23.95 -37.01
C ALA A 18 -6.50 25.02 -36.71
N CYS A 19 -6.89 26.27 -36.66
CA CYS A 19 -6.00 27.40 -36.30
C CYS A 19 -5.99 27.73 -34.81
N GLU A 20 -6.92 27.21 -34.05
CA GLU A 20 -7.08 27.42 -32.60
C GLU A 20 -6.84 26.12 -31.83
N ASP A 21 -7.01 25.00 -32.54
CA ASP A 21 -6.84 23.65 -32.09
C ASP A 21 -5.42 23.10 -32.39
N CYS A 22 -4.80 22.44 -31.45
CA CYS A 22 -3.49 21.85 -31.62
C CYS A 22 -3.53 20.46 -32.27
N ASN A 23 -4.71 19.82 -32.37
CA ASN A 23 -4.90 18.55 -33.08
C ASN A 23 -6.30 18.38 -33.68
N ASP A 24 -6.63 19.13 -34.74
CA ASP A 24 -7.89 19.13 -35.53
C ASP A 24 -8.29 17.76 -36.14
N LEU A 25 -7.82 16.65 -35.57
CA LEU A 25 -8.18 15.27 -35.94
C LEU A 25 -8.67 14.44 -34.73
N ASP A 26 -8.66 15.02 -33.55
CA ASP A 26 -9.00 14.35 -32.32
C ASP A 26 -9.79 15.27 -31.41
N GLY A 27 -11.10 15.15 -31.42
CA GLY A 27 -12.02 16.00 -30.67
C GLY A 27 -11.95 15.92 -29.14
N GLU A 28 -10.95 15.23 -28.59
CA GLU A 28 -10.61 15.26 -27.17
C GLU A 28 -9.43 16.19 -26.88
N ILE A 29 -8.82 16.79 -27.93
CA ILE A 29 -7.67 17.70 -27.86
C ILE A 29 -8.06 19.07 -28.43
N HIS A 30 -8.38 20.03 -27.56
CA HIS A 30 -8.82 21.38 -27.94
C HIS A 30 -8.69 22.35 -26.76
N PRO A 31 -8.69 23.69 -26.95
CA PRO A 31 -8.43 24.70 -25.92
C PRO A 31 -9.32 24.67 -24.65
N ASP A 32 -10.45 24.00 -24.67
CA ASP A 32 -11.35 23.82 -23.51
C ASP A 32 -11.36 22.36 -23.00
N ALA A 33 -10.51 21.49 -23.51
CA ALA A 33 -10.39 20.12 -23.04
C ALA A 33 -9.84 20.07 -21.62
N THR A 34 -9.98 18.93 -20.97
CA THR A 34 -9.39 18.68 -19.65
C THR A 34 -8.05 17.97 -19.84
N GLU A 35 -6.99 18.48 -19.22
CA GLU A 35 -5.69 17.83 -19.23
C GLU A 35 -5.74 16.50 -18.47
N VAL A 36 -5.20 15.43 -19.08
CA VAL A 36 -5.14 14.07 -18.50
C VAL A 36 -3.76 13.46 -18.65
N CYS A 37 -3.44 12.43 -17.86
CA CYS A 37 -2.14 11.75 -17.87
C CYS A 37 -1.96 10.85 -19.11
N ASP A 38 -1.61 11.41 -20.27
CA ASP A 38 -1.40 10.66 -21.52
C ASP A 38 -0.19 11.12 -22.34
N ALA A 39 0.59 12.08 -21.82
CA ALA A 39 1.73 12.73 -22.47
C ALA A 39 1.36 13.58 -23.70
N VAL A 40 0.12 14.07 -23.76
CA VAL A 40 -0.39 14.98 -24.78
C VAL A 40 -0.83 16.28 -24.09
N ASP A 41 -0.65 17.42 -24.74
CA ASP A 41 -1.23 18.70 -24.34
C ASP A 41 -2.69 18.72 -24.81
N ASN A 42 -3.61 18.29 -23.92
CA ASN A 42 -5.02 18.10 -24.29
C ASN A 42 -5.75 19.44 -24.45
N ASP A 43 -5.41 20.48 -23.66
CA ASP A 43 -6.06 21.80 -23.69
C ASP A 43 -5.31 22.86 -24.51
N CYS A 44 -4.26 22.45 -25.22
CA CYS A 44 -3.51 23.29 -26.15
C CYS A 44 -2.87 24.55 -25.51
N ASN A 45 -2.45 24.46 -24.25
CA ASN A 45 -1.86 25.57 -23.52
C ASN A 45 -0.31 25.53 -23.45
N ASP A 46 0.35 24.60 -24.16
CA ASP A 46 1.79 24.30 -24.16
C ASP A 46 2.30 23.66 -22.85
N LEU A 47 1.44 23.18 -21.96
CA LEU A 47 1.77 22.37 -20.78
C LEU A 47 1.21 20.96 -20.95
N THR A 48 1.82 19.97 -20.29
CA THR A 48 1.46 18.57 -20.47
C THR A 48 1.55 17.85 -19.12
N ASP A 49 0.56 17.00 -18.82
CA ASP A 49 0.55 16.14 -17.63
C ASP A 49 0.85 16.92 -16.33
N ASP A 50 1.90 16.52 -15.60
CA ASP A 50 2.29 17.07 -14.31
C ASP A 50 2.74 18.55 -14.37
N ASP A 51 3.05 19.09 -15.54
CA ASP A 51 3.42 20.50 -15.73
C ASP A 51 2.18 21.40 -15.82
N ASP A 52 0.99 20.82 -16.05
CA ASP A 52 -0.27 21.55 -16.13
C ASP A 52 -1.03 21.58 -14.81
N SER A 53 -1.41 22.78 -14.38
CA SER A 53 -2.22 22.96 -13.17
C SER A 53 -3.71 22.61 -13.34
N GLY A 54 -4.17 22.41 -14.59
CA GLY A 54 -5.51 21.95 -14.95
C GLY A 54 -5.68 20.45 -15.03
N LEU A 55 -4.60 19.68 -14.76
CA LEU A 55 -4.59 18.24 -14.80
C LEU A 55 -5.72 17.62 -13.96
N ASP A 56 -6.47 16.72 -14.56
CA ASP A 56 -7.43 15.87 -13.86
C ASP A 56 -6.69 14.79 -13.06
N LEU A 57 -6.58 15.00 -11.76
CA LEU A 57 -5.90 14.09 -10.84
C LEU A 57 -6.56 12.71 -10.73
N ASP A 58 -7.80 12.54 -11.19
CA ASP A 58 -8.44 11.21 -11.26
C ASP A 58 -7.76 10.32 -12.31
N THR A 59 -6.98 10.90 -13.22
CA THR A 59 -6.18 10.17 -14.23
C THR A 59 -4.75 9.91 -13.78
N ALA A 60 -4.29 10.58 -12.70
CA ALA A 60 -2.97 10.41 -12.13
C ALA A 60 -2.86 9.16 -11.25
N MET A 61 -1.64 8.70 -11.02
CA MET A 61 -1.36 7.59 -10.10
C MET A 61 -0.93 8.11 -8.74
N ALA A 62 -1.29 7.36 -7.68
CA ALA A 62 -0.80 7.61 -6.34
C ALA A 62 0.63 7.05 -6.19
N TRP A 63 1.53 7.87 -5.68
CA TRP A 63 2.90 7.50 -5.35
C TRP A 63 3.20 7.90 -3.92
N TYR A 64 3.97 7.07 -3.22
CA TYR A 64 4.29 7.21 -1.80
C TYR A 64 5.79 7.33 -1.62
N ARG A 65 6.20 8.24 -0.74
CA ARG A 65 7.62 8.49 -0.50
C ARG A 65 8.26 7.25 0.15
N ASP A 66 9.38 6.81 -0.45
CA ASP A 66 10.27 5.76 0.02
C ASP A 66 11.63 6.42 0.36
N GLY A 67 11.84 6.73 1.62
CA GLY A 67 12.98 7.54 2.04
C GLY A 67 14.23 6.74 2.35
N ASP A 68 14.11 5.48 2.73
CA ASP A 68 15.23 4.59 3.04
C ASP A 68 15.55 3.61 1.91
N GLY A 69 14.63 3.43 0.95
CA GLY A 69 14.85 2.67 -0.27
C GLY A 69 14.57 1.17 -0.15
N ASP A 70 13.69 0.77 0.76
CA ASP A 70 13.34 -0.63 0.97
C ASP A 70 12.20 -1.12 0.04
N GLY A 71 11.53 -0.18 -0.65
CA GLY A 71 10.48 -0.44 -1.63
C GLY A 71 9.06 -0.24 -1.12
N PHE A 72 8.89 0.16 0.14
CA PHE A 72 7.62 0.55 0.73
C PHE A 72 7.61 2.07 0.95
N GLY A 73 6.45 2.68 0.85
CA GLY A 73 6.30 4.11 1.05
C GLY A 73 5.37 4.43 2.20
N VAL A 74 5.46 5.65 2.73
CA VAL A 74 4.60 6.11 3.82
C VAL A 74 3.29 6.69 3.29
N GLU A 75 2.16 6.30 3.89
CA GLU A 75 0.81 6.74 3.49
C GLU A 75 0.65 8.27 3.56
N GLU A 76 1.26 8.91 4.56
CA GLU A 76 1.08 10.35 4.83
C GLU A 76 1.77 11.26 3.80
N ASP A 77 2.79 10.76 3.09
CA ASP A 77 3.58 11.50 2.09
C ASP A 77 3.16 11.14 0.65
N GLY A 78 1.90 10.71 0.44
CA GLY A 78 1.37 10.38 -0.88
C GLY A 78 1.18 11.59 -1.79
N VAL A 79 1.51 11.43 -3.08
CA VAL A 79 1.30 12.43 -4.14
C VAL A 79 0.58 11.79 -5.33
N MET A 80 -0.19 12.61 -6.05
CA MET A 80 -0.85 12.20 -7.30
C MET A 80 -0.10 12.83 -8.47
N THR A 81 0.53 12.03 -9.31
CA THR A 81 1.27 12.48 -10.49
C THR A 81 1.20 11.48 -11.62
N CYS A 82 1.37 11.94 -12.87
CA CYS A 82 1.40 11.09 -14.07
C CYS A 82 2.65 10.22 -14.10
N LEU A 83 3.80 10.76 -13.68
CA LEU A 83 5.07 10.06 -13.66
C LEU A 83 5.54 9.83 -12.23
N VAL A 84 6.16 8.66 -11.99
CA VAL A 84 6.73 8.36 -10.67
C VAL A 84 7.80 9.39 -10.28
N PRO A 85 7.65 10.11 -9.17
CA PRO A 85 8.69 11.02 -8.69
C PRO A 85 9.91 10.25 -8.17
N SER A 86 11.07 10.88 -8.18
CA SER A 86 12.29 10.24 -7.65
C SER A 86 12.18 10.02 -6.14
N GLY A 87 12.41 8.80 -5.67
CA GLY A 87 12.30 8.41 -4.26
C GLY A 87 10.85 8.15 -3.83
N TYR A 88 9.99 7.78 -4.79
CA TYR A 88 8.62 7.37 -4.54
C TYR A 88 8.36 5.99 -5.15
N VAL A 89 7.45 5.25 -4.56
CA VAL A 89 6.98 3.94 -5.00
C VAL A 89 5.46 3.94 -5.13
N ALA A 90 4.93 2.98 -5.89
CA ALA A 90 3.48 2.74 -5.90
C ALA A 90 3.06 2.09 -4.58
N GLU A 91 1.78 2.20 -4.23
CA GLU A 91 1.21 1.44 -3.12
C GLU A 91 1.46 -0.05 -3.30
N ASP A 92 2.02 -0.70 -2.28
CA ASP A 92 2.12 -2.16 -2.23
C ASP A 92 0.87 -2.77 -1.57
N ALA A 93 0.46 -3.94 -2.04
CA ALA A 93 -0.69 -4.64 -1.49
C ALA A 93 -0.49 -5.14 -0.05
N ALA A 94 0.76 -5.18 0.44
CA ALA A 94 1.11 -5.54 1.80
C ALA A 94 0.89 -4.39 2.80
N GLY A 95 0.86 -3.14 2.33
CA GLY A 95 0.61 -1.96 3.16
C GLY A 95 1.70 -0.89 3.02
N PHE A 96 1.74 0.01 3.99
CA PHE A 96 2.65 1.15 4.05
C PHE A 96 3.77 0.92 5.07
N ASP A 97 4.89 1.58 4.84
CA ASP A 97 6.00 1.67 5.78
C ASP A 97 5.62 2.51 7.02
N CYS A 98 6.06 2.09 8.19
CA CYS A 98 5.83 2.78 9.45
C CYS A 98 7.05 3.54 9.98
N ASP A 99 8.25 3.37 9.39
CA ASP A 99 9.45 4.17 9.67
C ASP A 99 10.35 4.35 8.43
N ASP A 100 10.00 5.32 7.57
CA ASP A 100 10.67 5.71 6.31
C ASP A 100 12.15 6.14 6.46
N ALA A 101 12.77 5.83 7.57
CA ALA A 101 14.18 6.11 7.84
C ALA A 101 14.99 4.85 8.17
N ASP A 102 14.36 3.69 8.32
CA ASP A 102 15.01 2.45 8.70
C ASP A 102 14.42 1.26 7.93
N THR A 103 15.14 0.76 6.93
CA THR A 103 14.80 -0.38 6.07
C THR A 103 14.44 -1.69 6.80
N ALA A 104 14.50 -1.72 8.12
CA ALA A 104 14.06 -2.86 8.91
C ALA A 104 12.55 -2.82 9.21
N PHE A 105 11.90 -1.66 9.04
CA PHE A 105 10.49 -1.44 9.30
C PHE A 105 9.74 -1.37 7.97
N HIS A 106 9.05 -2.43 7.61
CA HIS A 106 8.24 -2.48 6.38
C HIS A 106 7.23 -3.63 6.44
N PRO A 107 6.12 -3.57 5.71
CA PRO A 107 5.19 -4.67 5.62
C PRO A 107 5.85 -6.01 5.27
N GLY A 108 5.64 -7.02 6.11
CA GLY A 108 6.22 -8.35 5.96
C GLY A 108 7.64 -8.53 6.51
N ALA A 109 8.19 -7.54 7.20
CA ALA A 109 9.39 -7.73 8.02
C ALA A 109 9.16 -8.80 9.11
N THR A 110 10.24 -9.41 9.61
CA THR A 110 10.11 -10.47 10.62
C THR A 110 10.29 -9.92 12.03
N GLU A 111 9.45 -10.39 12.95
CA GLU A 111 9.46 -10.07 14.36
C GLU A 111 9.78 -11.33 15.16
N GLU A 112 11.07 -11.64 15.29
CA GLU A 112 11.54 -12.87 15.95
C GLU A 112 11.99 -12.65 17.41
N ASP A 113 12.21 -11.39 17.84
CA ASP A 113 12.69 -11.09 19.19
C ASP A 113 11.53 -10.76 20.13
N CYS A 114 11.17 -11.74 20.96
CA CYS A 114 10.12 -11.62 21.98
C CYS A 114 10.37 -10.56 23.05
N THR A 115 11.48 -9.88 23.02
CA THR A 115 11.82 -8.80 23.98
C THR A 115 11.85 -7.41 23.34
N ASP A 116 11.71 -7.35 22.02
CA ASP A 116 11.74 -6.09 21.26
C ASP A 116 10.32 -5.53 21.06
N PRO A 117 10.03 -4.31 21.56
CA PRO A 117 8.74 -3.69 21.42
C PRO A 117 8.50 -3.05 20.05
N ALA A 118 9.38 -3.23 19.07
CA ALA A 118 9.27 -2.63 17.77
C ALA A 118 8.32 -3.43 16.85
N ASP A 119 7.40 -2.74 16.23
CA ASP A 119 6.50 -3.27 15.18
C ASP A 119 7.23 -3.16 13.83
N TYR A 120 8.06 -4.15 13.52
CA TYR A 120 8.87 -4.13 12.30
C TYR A 120 8.05 -4.37 11.04
N ASN A 121 6.96 -5.14 11.15
CA ASN A 121 6.13 -5.50 10.00
C ASN A 121 4.99 -4.53 9.74
N CYS A 122 4.87 -3.47 10.55
CA CYS A 122 3.88 -2.39 10.41
C CYS A 122 2.42 -2.86 10.44
N ASP A 123 2.11 -3.98 11.10
CA ASP A 123 0.76 -4.53 11.18
C ASP A 123 -0.02 -4.09 12.44
N GLY A 124 0.64 -3.34 13.32
CA GLY A 124 0.08 -2.81 14.58
C GLY A 124 0.17 -3.79 15.74
N SER A 125 0.81 -4.92 15.57
CA SER A 125 1.14 -5.87 16.62
C SER A 125 2.66 -5.93 16.86
N VAL A 126 3.08 -6.61 17.89
CA VAL A 126 4.49 -6.85 18.20
C VAL A 126 4.62 -8.23 18.81
N SER A 127 5.70 -8.94 18.49
CA SER A 127 5.87 -10.33 18.95
C SER A 127 5.86 -10.53 20.45
N TYR A 128 6.19 -9.50 21.23
CA TYR A 128 6.19 -9.58 22.69
C TYR A 128 4.82 -9.30 23.33
N ALA A 129 3.79 -8.96 22.55
CA ALA A 129 2.45 -8.73 23.09
C ALA A 129 1.91 -9.99 23.77
N ASP A 130 1.30 -9.81 24.94
CA ASP A 130 0.56 -10.80 25.72
C ASP A 130 -0.91 -10.36 25.69
N VAL A 131 -1.68 -10.86 24.73
CA VAL A 131 -3.04 -10.37 24.42
C VAL A 131 -4.07 -10.90 25.42
N ASP A 132 -3.88 -12.13 25.90
CA ASP A 132 -4.82 -12.75 26.85
C ASP A 132 -4.44 -12.54 28.32
N GLY A 133 -3.21 -12.08 28.61
CA GLY A 133 -2.76 -11.65 29.92
C GLY A 133 -2.32 -12.78 30.83
N ASP A 134 -1.90 -13.91 30.28
CA ASP A 134 -1.48 -15.09 31.05
C ASP A 134 -0.01 -15.04 31.48
N GLY A 135 0.79 -14.13 30.91
CA GLY A 135 2.18 -13.90 31.22
C GLY A 135 3.16 -14.51 30.22
N TRP A 136 2.66 -15.10 29.13
CA TRP A 136 3.43 -15.55 27.97
C TRP A 136 3.18 -14.61 26.81
N ALA A 137 4.21 -14.30 26.04
CA ALA A 137 4.07 -13.46 24.87
C ALA A 137 3.65 -14.31 23.65
N ALA A 138 2.98 -13.69 22.67
CA ALA A 138 2.50 -14.34 21.45
C ALA A 138 3.56 -15.16 20.70
N CYS A 139 4.83 -14.82 20.81
CA CYS A 139 5.95 -15.55 20.21
C CYS A 139 6.51 -16.67 21.10
N GLU A 140 6.12 -16.76 22.36
CA GLU A 140 6.55 -17.78 23.33
C GLU A 140 5.54 -18.90 23.49
N GLU A 141 4.33 -18.70 22.98
CA GLU A 141 3.21 -19.65 23.06
C GLU A 141 2.60 -19.98 21.69
N CYS A 142 1.60 -20.85 21.66
CA CYS A 142 0.95 -21.28 20.42
C CYS A 142 -0.45 -20.70 20.21
N ASN A 143 -1.01 -19.98 21.19
CA ASN A 143 -2.32 -19.33 21.06
C ASN A 143 -2.53 -18.16 22.05
N ASP A 144 -2.01 -16.99 21.73
CA ASP A 144 -2.10 -15.72 22.48
C ASP A 144 -3.54 -15.12 22.58
N ALA A 145 -4.56 -15.94 22.46
CA ALA A 145 -5.95 -15.51 22.61
C ALA A 145 -6.70 -16.35 23.68
N ASP A 146 -6.05 -17.35 24.26
CA ASP A 146 -6.65 -18.21 25.28
C ASP A 146 -5.66 -18.52 26.40
N PRO A 147 -5.81 -17.88 27.59
CA PRO A 147 -4.89 -18.00 28.70
C PRO A 147 -4.79 -19.39 29.34
N ALA A 148 -5.37 -20.40 28.72
CA ALA A 148 -5.23 -21.81 29.11
C ALA A 148 -4.26 -22.58 28.19
N ILE A 149 -3.71 -21.92 27.14
CA ILE A 149 -2.86 -22.53 26.12
C ILE A 149 -1.49 -21.83 26.11
N HIS A 150 -0.54 -22.35 26.89
CA HIS A 150 0.80 -21.76 27.04
C HIS A 150 1.82 -22.82 27.49
N PRO A 151 3.15 -22.64 27.37
CA PRO A 151 4.18 -23.65 27.64
C PRO A 151 4.16 -24.31 29.03
N ASP A 152 3.58 -23.69 30.04
CA ASP A 152 3.44 -24.26 31.39
C ASP A 152 2.00 -24.76 31.68
N ALA A 153 1.12 -24.74 30.70
CA ALA A 153 -0.25 -25.24 30.84
C ALA A 153 -0.28 -26.75 31.10
N VAL A 154 -1.39 -27.23 31.55
CA VAL A 154 -1.60 -28.65 31.79
C VAL A 154 -2.31 -29.26 30.59
N GLU A 155 -1.68 -30.20 29.95
CA GLU A 155 -2.27 -30.93 28.81
C GLU A 155 -3.55 -31.68 29.23
N ILE A 156 -4.62 -31.55 28.45
CA ILE A 156 -5.88 -32.27 28.60
C ILE A 156 -6.32 -32.86 27.24
N CYS A 157 -7.13 -33.92 27.26
CA CYS A 157 -7.58 -34.58 26.04
C CYS A 157 -8.75 -33.84 25.38
N ASP A 158 -8.49 -32.75 24.66
CA ASP A 158 -9.49 -31.94 23.98
C ASP A 158 -9.20 -31.61 22.51
N GLU A 159 -8.21 -32.31 21.92
CA GLU A 159 -7.71 -32.14 20.54
C GLU A 159 -6.94 -30.80 20.33
N ILE A 160 -6.45 -30.19 21.43
CA ILE A 160 -5.62 -29.00 21.40
C ILE A 160 -4.27 -29.32 22.05
N ASP A 161 -3.20 -28.72 21.58
CA ASP A 161 -1.88 -28.72 22.21
C ASP A 161 -1.89 -27.60 23.28
N ASN A 162 -2.30 -27.95 24.50
CA ASN A 162 -2.47 -26.95 25.55
C ASN A 162 -1.14 -26.42 26.10
N ASP A 163 -0.09 -27.27 26.16
CA ASP A 163 1.23 -26.91 26.69
C ASP A 163 2.24 -26.48 25.63
N CYS A 164 1.79 -26.29 24.36
CA CYS A 164 2.59 -25.80 23.23
C CYS A 164 3.89 -26.58 22.98
N ASN A 165 3.92 -27.89 23.31
CA ASN A 165 5.11 -28.71 23.13
C ASN A 165 5.22 -29.35 21.73
N GLY A 166 4.23 -29.15 20.85
CA GLY A 166 4.13 -29.70 19.49
C GLY A 166 3.46 -31.07 19.40
N ALA A 167 2.93 -31.58 20.48
CA ALA A 167 2.10 -32.80 20.53
C ALA A 167 0.69 -32.45 21.03
N VAL A 168 -0.30 -33.20 20.64
CA VAL A 168 -1.71 -33.03 21.01
C VAL A 168 -2.18 -34.25 21.76
N ASP A 169 -2.83 -34.06 22.90
CA ASP A 169 -3.44 -35.15 23.69
C ASP A 169 -2.47 -36.30 24.01
N GLU A 170 -1.21 -36.03 24.34
CA GLU A 170 -0.25 -37.06 24.63
C GLU A 170 -0.53 -37.79 25.95
N ASP A 171 0.18 -38.90 26.20
CA ASP A 171 -0.03 -39.81 27.36
C ASP A 171 0.16 -39.09 28.74
N SER A 172 0.73 -37.88 28.76
CA SER A 172 0.91 -37.02 29.94
C SER A 172 -0.33 -36.22 30.30
N ALA A 173 -1.32 -36.11 29.39
CA ALA A 173 -2.56 -35.40 29.67
C ALA A 173 -3.26 -35.90 30.93
N VAL A 174 -3.71 -34.99 31.80
CA VAL A 174 -4.20 -35.33 33.14
C VAL A 174 -5.50 -36.16 33.16
N ASP A 175 -6.23 -36.11 32.07
CA ASP A 175 -7.50 -36.86 31.89
C ASP A 175 -7.38 -38.00 30.85
N ALA A 176 -6.13 -38.33 30.42
CA ALA A 176 -5.89 -39.43 29.53
C ALA A 176 -6.45 -40.74 30.11
N PRO A 177 -7.15 -41.58 29.32
CA PRO A 177 -7.73 -42.83 29.82
C PRO A 177 -6.62 -43.81 30.17
N THR A 178 -6.57 -44.23 31.44
CA THR A 178 -5.64 -45.29 31.89
C THR A 178 -6.16 -46.65 31.45
N TRP A 179 -5.37 -47.35 30.62
CA TRP A 179 -5.63 -48.72 30.11
C TRP A 179 -4.99 -49.80 30.99
#